data_ce4baada8350c9d24bdead4a0a1e3364
#
_entry.id   ce4baada8350c9d24bdead4a0a1e3364
#
_cell.length_a   1.000
_cell.length_b   1.000
_cell.length_c   1.000
_cell.angle_alpha   90.00
_cell.angle_beta   90.00
_cell.angle_gamma   90.00
#
_symmetry.space_group_name_H-M   'P 1'
#
loop_
_entity.id
_entity.type
_entity.pdbx_description
1 polymer ?
#
loop_
_entity_poly.entity_id
_entity_poly.type
_entity_poly.pdbx_seq_one_letter_code
_entity_poly.pdbx_strand_id
1 'polypeptide(L)'
;MIPAAVGFQCPECVRQGRSSVRQTRTVFGGRVTTNPHAATYALIGINVLAFLGEISSSAFVQRFWQIGGVLERTNGSLHLIGIAHGEYYRLLTSMFLHEPPSAGGAFFLHILFNMWCLFVVGPPLEALLGRVRFVAIYLLTGLAGSVLAYVLTPPYIPELGASGAIFGLFGALLIVGRKLRLNIQPIALTIGLNLVLTFSMSGISWQAHIGGLVAGIGLGAAWAYAPRPQRTAIQIASSVALAALLVVMVILRTHNLTG
;
A
#
# COMPACT_ATOMS: atom_id res chain seq x y z
N MET A 1 10.99 42.03 17.76
CA MET A 1 9.53 42.20 17.74
C MET A 1 9.01 41.69 16.41
N ILE A 2 7.91 40.94 16.40
CA ILE A 2 7.30 40.36 15.18
C ILE A 2 6.12 41.26 14.79
N PRO A 3 6.02 41.76 13.55
CA PRO A 3 4.88 42.55 13.09
C PRO A 3 3.57 41.74 13.23
N ALA A 4 2.52 42.41 13.71
CA ALA A 4 1.18 41.85 13.83
C ALA A 4 0.17 42.76 13.13
N ALA A 5 -1.05 42.30 12.95
CA ALA A 5 -2.12 43.07 12.32
C ALA A 5 -2.38 44.41 13.08
N VAL A 6 -2.10 44.44 14.38
CA VAL A 6 -2.12 45.64 15.22
C VAL A 6 -0.83 45.64 16.07
N GLY A 7 0.11 46.56 15.75
CA GLY A 7 1.36 46.75 16.49
C GLY A 7 2.39 45.60 16.33
N PHE A 8 3.11 45.33 17.43
CA PHE A 8 4.17 44.32 17.45
C PHE A 8 3.92 43.31 18.56
N GLN A 9 4.29 42.03 18.30
CA GLN A 9 4.23 40.96 19.28
C GLN A 9 5.63 40.58 19.78
N CYS A 10 5.75 40.22 21.04
CA CYS A 10 6.95 39.65 21.61
C CYS A 10 7.21 38.27 20.97
N PRO A 11 8.45 37.96 20.51
CA PRO A 11 8.80 36.67 19.96
C PRO A 11 8.48 35.48 20.88
N GLU A 12 8.68 35.69 22.20
CA GLU A 12 8.35 34.64 23.18
C GLU A 12 6.86 34.43 23.33
N CYS A 13 6.05 35.51 23.35
CA CYS A 13 4.59 35.41 23.37
C CYS A 13 4.05 34.70 22.13
N VAL A 14 4.62 34.97 20.95
CA VAL A 14 4.26 34.27 19.71
C VAL A 14 4.65 32.78 19.79
N ARG A 15 5.85 32.47 20.33
CA ARG A 15 6.29 31.07 20.52
C ARG A 15 5.39 30.34 21.51
N GLN A 16 5.07 30.94 22.63
CA GLN A 16 4.18 30.40 23.65
C GLN A 16 2.75 30.24 23.12
N GLY A 17 2.23 31.23 22.39
CA GLY A 17 0.93 31.14 21.72
C GLY A 17 0.88 30.00 20.69
N ARG A 18 1.95 29.84 19.87
CA ARG A 18 2.05 28.74 18.92
C ARG A 18 2.10 27.37 19.60
N SER A 19 2.77 27.23 20.74
CA SER A 19 2.84 25.97 21.49
C SER A 19 1.50 25.60 22.16
N SER A 20 0.68 26.61 22.50
CA SER A 20 -0.65 26.40 23.11
C SER A 20 -1.77 26.13 22.09
N VAL A 21 -1.55 26.44 20.79
CA VAL A 21 -2.54 26.18 19.76
C VAL A 21 -2.65 24.67 19.52
N ARG A 22 -3.81 24.09 19.83
CA ARG A 22 -4.12 22.71 19.57
C ARG A 22 -4.12 22.47 18.06
N GLN A 23 -3.19 21.66 17.56
CA GLN A 23 -3.12 21.32 16.14
C GLN A 23 -4.41 20.63 15.68
N THR A 24 -4.98 21.14 14.61
CA THR A 24 -6.15 20.54 13.95
C THR A 24 -5.82 19.12 13.49
N ARG A 25 -6.72 18.19 13.79
CA ARG A 25 -6.57 16.78 13.40
C ARG A 25 -7.65 16.39 12.40
N THR A 26 -7.32 15.45 11.53
CA THR A 26 -8.29 14.82 10.62
C THR A 26 -9.34 14.03 11.40
N VAL A 27 -10.43 13.62 10.74
CA VAL A 27 -11.52 12.84 11.34
C VAL A 27 -11.01 11.61 12.10
N PHE A 28 -9.96 10.95 11.59
CA PHE A 28 -9.36 9.76 12.19
C PHE A 28 -8.04 10.02 12.93
N GLY A 29 -7.78 11.28 13.31
CA GLY A 29 -6.72 11.67 14.24
C GLY A 29 -5.37 11.95 13.60
N GLY A 30 -5.25 11.98 12.26
CA GLY A 30 -4.05 12.40 11.54
C GLY A 30 -3.78 13.89 11.68
N ARG A 31 -2.58 14.32 11.32
CA ARG A 31 -2.26 15.76 11.21
C ARG A 31 -2.87 16.29 9.91
N VAL A 32 -3.53 17.44 10.00
CA VAL A 32 -3.92 18.21 8.81
C VAL A 32 -2.66 18.87 8.25
N THR A 33 -2.46 18.76 6.96
CA THR A 33 -1.33 19.34 6.22
C THR A 33 -1.82 20.32 5.18
N THR A 34 -0.98 21.27 4.78
CA THR A 34 -1.28 22.26 3.73
C THR A 34 -1.45 21.61 2.35
N ASN A 35 -0.81 20.45 2.13
CA ASN A 35 -0.98 19.63 0.93
C ASN A 35 -1.52 18.25 1.33
N PRO A 36 -2.84 18.06 1.34
CA PRO A 36 -3.48 16.84 1.83
C PRO A 36 -3.32 15.60 0.90
N HIS A 37 -2.75 15.77 -0.30
CA HIS A 37 -2.63 14.70 -1.29
C HIS A 37 -1.17 14.37 -1.65
N ALA A 38 -0.23 14.90 -0.88
CA ALA A 38 1.20 14.77 -1.21
C ALA A 38 1.70 13.32 -1.15
N ALA A 39 1.19 12.49 -0.25
CA ALA A 39 1.60 11.09 -0.18
C ALA A 39 1.04 10.29 -1.37
N THR A 40 -0.18 10.55 -1.78
CA THR A 40 -0.77 9.94 -2.99
C THR A 40 0.09 10.23 -4.22
N TYR A 41 0.43 11.50 -4.45
CA TYR A 41 1.27 11.87 -5.60
C TYR A 41 2.70 11.35 -5.49
N ALA A 42 3.26 11.27 -4.29
CA ALA A 42 4.57 10.66 -4.07
C ALA A 42 4.55 9.15 -4.40
N LEU A 43 3.51 8.42 -3.98
CA LEU A 43 3.35 7.01 -4.32
C LEU A 43 3.17 6.81 -5.83
N ILE A 44 2.37 7.64 -6.50
CA ILE A 44 2.25 7.61 -7.97
C ILE A 44 3.64 7.85 -8.61
N GLY A 45 4.38 8.85 -8.14
CA GLY A 45 5.72 9.15 -8.64
C GLY A 45 6.69 7.99 -8.46
N ILE A 46 6.67 7.31 -7.31
CA ILE A 46 7.50 6.12 -7.05
C ILE A 46 7.17 4.99 -8.03
N ASN A 47 5.88 4.70 -8.25
CA ASN A 47 5.44 3.67 -9.20
C ASN A 47 5.86 4.02 -10.64
N VAL A 48 5.73 5.28 -11.05
CA VAL A 48 6.17 5.73 -12.38
C VAL A 48 7.69 5.63 -12.52
N LEU A 49 8.46 5.99 -11.50
CA LEU A 49 9.93 5.85 -11.52
C LEU A 49 10.36 4.38 -11.58
N ALA A 50 9.69 3.49 -10.84
CA ALA A 50 9.92 2.05 -10.94
C ALA A 50 9.62 1.55 -12.35
N PHE A 51 8.52 1.97 -12.95
CA PHE A 51 8.14 1.60 -14.31
C PHE A 51 9.17 2.08 -15.37
N LEU A 52 9.76 3.26 -15.20
CA LEU A 52 10.87 3.70 -16.05
C LEU A 52 12.09 2.77 -15.93
N GLY A 53 12.36 2.24 -14.75
CA GLY A 53 13.37 1.19 -14.55
C GLY A 53 13.02 -0.11 -15.28
N GLU A 54 11.76 -0.51 -15.24
CA GLU A 54 11.25 -1.75 -15.88
C GLU A 54 11.33 -1.70 -17.40
N ILE A 55 10.96 -0.58 -18.01
CA ILE A 55 11.11 -0.42 -19.47
C ILE A 55 12.56 -0.28 -19.93
N SER A 56 13.47 0.10 -19.03
CA SER A 56 14.89 0.28 -19.31
C SER A 56 15.70 -1.01 -19.18
N SER A 57 15.26 -1.97 -18.34
CA SER A 57 16.05 -3.16 -18.04
C SER A 57 15.21 -4.33 -17.54
N SER A 58 15.24 -5.45 -18.25
CA SER A 58 14.65 -6.70 -17.77
C SER A 58 15.33 -7.24 -16.50
N ALA A 59 16.62 -6.99 -16.33
CA ALA A 59 17.34 -7.35 -15.11
C ALA A 59 16.82 -6.58 -13.89
N PHE A 60 16.37 -5.32 -14.08
CA PHE A 60 15.71 -4.56 -13.03
C PHE A 60 14.41 -5.27 -12.59
N VAL A 61 13.56 -5.69 -13.53
CA VAL A 61 12.32 -6.41 -13.22
C VAL A 61 12.63 -7.70 -12.47
N GLN A 62 13.53 -8.53 -12.97
CA GLN A 62 13.92 -9.82 -12.37
C GLN A 62 14.52 -9.65 -10.97
N ARG A 63 15.23 -8.55 -10.71
CA ARG A 63 15.81 -8.24 -9.40
C ARG A 63 14.74 -7.93 -8.34
N PHE A 64 13.63 -7.28 -8.73
CA PHE A 64 12.69 -6.69 -7.79
C PHE A 64 11.28 -7.30 -7.79
N TRP A 65 10.91 -8.12 -8.79
CA TRP A 65 9.63 -8.84 -8.75
C TRP A 65 9.59 -9.85 -7.61
N GLN A 66 8.40 -10.20 -7.19
CA GLN A 66 8.21 -11.25 -6.21
C GLN A 66 8.37 -12.62 -6.89
N ILE A 67 9.20 -13.47 -6.31
CA ILE A 67 9.34 -14.88 -6.66
C ILE A 67 9.61 -15.68 -5.39
N GLY A 68 8.93 -16.81 -5.23
CA GLY A 68 9.04 -17.63 -4.03
C GLY A 68 10.39 -18.33 -3.93
N GLY A 69 10.79 -19.02 -5.00
CA GLY A 69 12.08 -19.72 -5.07
C GLY A 69 12.27 -20.38 -6.41
N VAL A 70 13.40 -20.10 -7.06
CA VAL A 70 13.81 -20.70 -8.33
C VAL A 70 15.33 -20.92 -8.38
N LEU A 71 15.76 -21.82 -9.25
CA LEU A 71 17.15 -21.94 -9.64
C LEU A 71 17.45 -20.99 -10.79
N GLU A 72 18.33 -20.03 -10.54
CA GLU A 72 18.82 -19.09 -11.55
C GLU A 72 20.27 -19.44 -11.93
N ARG A 73 20.58 -19.36 -13.21
CA ARG A 73 21.97 -19.53 -13.70
C ARG A 73 22.63 -18.15 -13.83
N THR A 74 23.62 -17.89 -12.98
CA THR A 74 24.40 -16.65 -13.02
C THR A 74 25.88 -17.02 -13.14
N ASN A 75 26.58 -16.47 -14.15
CA ASN A 75 28.01 -16.71 -14.42
C ASN A 75 28.37 -18.21 -14.52
N GLY A 76 27.49 -19.03 -15.10
CA GLY A 76 27.69 -20.47 -15.27
C GLY A 76 27.36 -21.34 -14.06
N SER A 77 27.12 -20.75 -12.88
CA SER A 77 26.72 -21.44 -11.65
C SER A 77 25.20 -21.32 -11.44
N LEU A 78 24.62 -22.35 -10.79
CA LEU A 78 23.22 -22.37 -10.39
C LEU A 78 23.10 -21.85 -8.95
N HIS A 79 22.26 -20.84 -8.75
CA HIS A 79 21.96 -20.25 -7.45
C HIS A 79 20.46 -20.35 -7.17
N LEU A 80 20.13 -20.67 -5.93
CA LEU A 80 18.74 -20.56 -5.45
C LEU A 80 18.49 -19.10 -5.09
N ILE A 81 17.47 -18.49 -5.71
CA ILE A 81 17.04 -17.13 -5.46
C ILE A 81 15.57 -17.10 -5.06
N GLY A 82 15.13 -15.99 -4.52
CA GLY A 82 13.75 -15.72 -4.15
C GLY A 82 13.54 -15.55 -2.64
N ILE A 83 12.29 -15.36 -2.26
CA ILE A 83 11.90 -15.05 -0.88
C ILE A 83 12.30 -16.19 0.07
N ALA A 84 12.09 -17.45 -0.33
CA ALA A 84 12.47 -18.62 0.47
C ALA A 84 13.99 -18.73 0.72
N HIS A 85 14.80 -18.02 -0.06
CA HIS A 85 16.26 -18.00 0.05
C HIS A 85 16.80 -16.65 0.55
N GLY A 86 15.99 -15.91 1.31
CA GLY A 86 16.41 -14.70 2.04
C GLY A 86 16.15 -13.38 1.33
N GLU A 87 15.60 -13.37 0.11
CA GLU A 87 15.31 -12.14 -0.64
C GLU A 87 13.97 -11.51 -0.24
N TYR A 88 13.72 -11.34 1.06
CA TYR A 88 12.46 -10.81 1.63
C TYR A 88 12.08 -9.41 1.12
N TYR A 89 13.06 -8.62 0.66
CA TYR A 89 12.80 -7.30 0.08
C TYR A 89 11.83 -7.36 -1.12
N ARG A 90 11.76 -8.49 -1.82
CA ARG A 90 10.88 -8.73 -2.96
C ARG A 90 9.39 -8.61 -2.60
N LEU A 91 9.01 -8.91 -1.34
CA LEU A 91 7.65 -8.70 -0.85
C LEU A 91 7.23 -7.23 -0.86
N LEU A 92 8.19 -6.31 -0.65
CA LEU A 92 7.95 -4.88 -0.67
C LEU A 92 8.14 -4.27 -2.05
N THR A 93 9.21 -4.67 -2.76
CA THR A 93 9.57 -4.04 -4.03
C THR A 93 8.59 -4.37 -5.15
N SER A 94 8.09 -5.61 -5.20
CA SER A 94 7.14 -6.08 -6.20
C SER A 94 5.85 -5.26 -6.26
N MET A 95 5.44 -4.68 -5.13
CA MET A 95 4.22 -3.86 -5.05
C MET A 95 4.35 -2.47 -5.69
N PHE A 96 5.52 -2.13 -6.25
CA PHE A 96 5.76 -0.92 -7.02
C PHE A 96 6.06 -1.21 -8.48
N LEU A 97 6.19 -2.50 -8.85
CA LEU A 97 6.45 -2.91 -10.23
C LEU A 97 5.14 -3.11 -11.01
N HIS A 98 5.29 -3.07 -12.34
CA HIS A 98 4.19 -3.29 -13.28
C HIS A 98 4.65 -4.22 -14.40
N GLU A 99 3.72 -4.66 -15.24
CA GLU A 99 4.08 -5.51 -16.37
C GLU A 99 5.10 -4.83 -17.27
N PRO A 100 6.22 -5.52 -17.57
CA PRO A 100 7.24 -4.97 -18.48
C PRO A 100 6.78 -5.08 -19.94
N PRO A 101 7.43 -4.37 -20.89
CA PRO A 101 7.12 -4.44 -22.33
C PRO A 101 7.14 -5.85 -22.90
N SER A 102 7.93 -6.76 -22.32
CA SER A 102 7.99 -8.16 -22.72
C SER A 102 6.69 -8.95 -22.46
N ALA A 103 5.78 -8.43 -21.64
CA ALA A 103 4.47 -9.02 -21.38
C ALA A 103 3.46 -8.82 -22.53
N GLY A 104 3.78 -7.99 -23.52
CA GLY A 104 2.94 -7.75 -24.69
C GLY A 104 2.39 -6.35 -24.81
N GLY A 105 1.61 -6.07 -25.84
CA GLY A 105 1.17 -4.71 -26.21
C GLY A 105 0.30 -3.95 -25.23
N ALA A 106 -0.23 -4.61 -24.20
CA ALA A 106 -1.09 -3.99 -23.18
C ALA A 106 -0.35 -3.67 -21.85
N PHE A 107 0.96 -3.87 -21.78
CA PHE A 107 1.76 -3.71 -20.55
C PHE A 107 1.56 -2.33 -19.87
N PHE A 108 1.44 -1.26 -20.65
CA PHE A 108 1.22 0.08 -20.11
C PHE A 108 -0.17 0.27 -19.49
N LEU A 109 -1.17 -0.55 -19.87
CA LEU A 109 -2.51 -0.49 -19.28
C LEU A 109 -2.48 -0.90 -17.80
N HIS A 110 -1.58 -1.81 -17.43
CA HIS A 110 -1.44 -2.23 -16.04
C HIS A 110 -1.04 -1.07 -15.14
N ILE A 111 0.02 -0.32 -15.48
CA ILE A 111 0.38 0.87 -14.69
C ILE A 111 -0.66 1.98 -14.81
N LEU A 112 -1.17 2.24 -16.01
CA LEU A 112 -2.17 3.29 -16.23
C LEU A 112 -3.40 3.09 -15.34
N PHE A 113 -3.92 1.86 -15.29
CA PHE A 113 -5.09 1.53 -14.50
C PHE A 113 -4.81 1.58 -12.99
N ASN A 114 -3.65 1.06 -12.54
CA ASN A 114 -3.23 1.17 -11.15
C ASN A 114 -3.09 2.63 -10.70
N MET A 115 -2.41 3.46 -11.49
CA MET A 115 -2.22 4.88 -11.15
C MET A 115 -3.52 5.66 -11.21
N TRP A 116 -4.42 5.34 -12.14
CA TRP A 116 -5.77 5.90 -12.17
C TRP A 116 -6.55 5.56 -10.89
N CYS A 117 -6.56 4.29 -10.50
CA CYS A 117 -7.22 3.87 -9.26
C CYS A 117 -6.62 4.57 -8.03
N LEU A 118 -5.28 4.65 -7.94
CA LEU A 118 -4.59 5.32 -6.84
C LEU A 118 -4.89 6.83 -6.83
N PHE A 119 -4.96 7.47 -8.00
CA PHE A 119 -5.33 8.88 -8.15
C PHE A 119 -6.77 9.15 -7.69
N VAL A 120 -7.70 8.23 -7.91
CA VAL A 120 -9.11 8.38 -7.52
C VAL A 120 -9.33 8.08 -6.03
N VAL A 121 -8.74 6.99 -5.51
CA VAL A 121 -9.00 6.52 -4.14
C VAL A 121 -8.06 7.13 -3.10
N GLY A 122 -6.85 7.49 -3.50
CA GLY A 122 -5.82 7.99 -2.58
C GLY A 122 -6.16 9.32 -1.93
N PRO A 123 -6.45 10.38 -2.69
CA PRO A 123 -6.69 11.71 -2.14
C PRO A 123 -7.79 11.76 -1.07
N PRO A 124 -9.00 11.21 -1.27
CA PRO A 124 -10.04 11.24 -0.24
C PRO A 124 -9.63 10.47 1.02
N LEU A 125 -8.95 9.34 0.87
CA LEU A 125 -8.53 8.54 2.01
C LEU A 125 -7.37 9.21 2.78
N GLU A 126 -6.39 9.80 2.06
CA GLU A 126 -5.30 10.57 2.66
C GLU A 126 -5.82 11.78 3.44
N ALA A 127 -6.79 12.51 2.90
CA ALA A 127 -7.42 13.65 3.57
C ALA A 127 -8.12 13.25 4.88
N LEU A 128 -8.79 12.08 4.90
CA LEU A 128 -9.51 11.59 6.07
C LEU A 128 -8.57 11.01 7.15
N LEU A 129 -7.55 10.27 6.75
CA LEU A 129 -6.63 9.58 7.67
C LEU A 129 -5.43 10.46 8.09
N GLY A 130 -5.01 11.36 7.24
CA GLY A 130 -3.72 12.05 7.30
C GLY A 130 -2.60 11.20 6.69
N ARG A 131 -1.53 11.87 6.24
CA ARG A 131 -0.45 11.30 5.44
C ARG A 131 0.16 10.01 6.00
N VAL A 132 0.57 10.02 7.28
CA VAL A 132 1.26 8.87 7.88
C VAL A 132 0.38 7.62 7.90
N ARG A 133 -0.89 7.77 8.26
CA ARG A 133 -1.85 6.66 8.31
C ARG A 133 -2.19 6.13 6.92
N PHE A 134 -2.31 7.02 5.96
CA PHE A 134 -2.54 6.68 4.57
C PHE A 134 -1.39 5.83 4.01
N VAL A 135 -0.14 6.28 4.20
CA VAL A 135 1.04 5.51 3.77
C VAL A 135 1.12 4.18 4.51
N ALA A 136 0.83 4.15 5.82
CA ALA A 136 0.84 2.91 6.60
C ALA A 136 -0.20 1.89 6.08
N ILE A 137 -1.43 2.32 5.76
CA ILE A 137 -2.43 1.43 5.14
C ILE A 137 -1.94 0.94 3.78
N TYR A 138 -1.45 1.82 2.90
CA TYR A 138 -0.94 1.45 1.59
C TYR A 138 0.13 0.34 1.69
N LEU A 139 1.14 0.55 2.53
CA LEU A 139 2.25 -0.40 2.69
C LEU A 139 1.81 -1.71 3.34
N LEU A 140 1.03 -1.65 4.41
CA LEU A 140 0.59 -2.85 5.13
C LEU A 140 -0.36 -3.71 4.29
N THR A 141 -1.27 -3.09 3.55
CA THR A 141 -2.20 -3.84 2.70
C THR A 141 -1.52 -4.36 1.43
N GLY A 142 -0.56 -3.63 0.88
CA GLY A 142 0.28 -4.11 -0.20
C GLY A 142 1.11 -5.33 0.24
N LEU A 143 1.76 -5.25 1.40
CA LEU A 143 2.48 -6.39 1.98
C LEU A 143 1.54 -7.57 2.25
N ALA A 144 0.31 -7.33 2.73
CA ALA A 144 -0.67 -8.41 2.93
C ALA A 144 -1.03 -9.09 1.60
N GLY A 145 -1.17 -8.33 0.52
CA GLY A 145 -1.34 -8.86 -0.83
C GLY A 145 -0.14 -9.71 -1.26
N SER A 146 1.07 -9.16 -1.15
CA SER A 146 2.31 -9.85 -1.51
C SER A 146 2.52 -11.13 -0.69
N VAL A 147 2.26 -11.09 0.62
CA VAL A 147 2.40 -12.28 1.48
C VAL A 147 1.36 -13.33 1.13
N LEU A 148 0.10 -12.96 0.87
CA LEU A 148 -0.90 -13.94 0.47
C LEU A 148 -0.58 -14.56 -0.89
N ALA A 149 -0.06 -13.78 -1.84
CA ALA A 149 0.47 -14.30 -3.10
C ALA A 149 1.66 -15.26 -2.85
N TYR A 150 2.63 -14.89 -2.02
CA TYR A 150 3.74 -15.78 -1.66
C TYR A 150 3.29 -17.12 -1.08
N VAL A 151 2.26 -17.10 -0.24
CA VAL A 151 1.73 -18.31 0.41
C VAL A 151 0.99 -19.23 -0.57
N LEU A 152 0.19 -18.67 -1.49
CA LEU A 152 -0.76 -19.41 -2.29
C LEU A 152 -0.34 -19.64 -3.76
N THR A 153 0.60 -18.83 -4.28
CA THR A 153 1.09 -18.98 -5.65
C THR A 153 2.25 -20.00 -5.69
N PRO A 154 2.38 -20.80 -6.76
CA PRO A 154 3.55 -21.63 -6.96
C PRO A 154 4.85 -20.82 -6.91
N PRO A 155 5.92 -21.31 -6.24
CA PRO A 155 7.11 -20.50 -5.93
C PRO A 155 7.87 -19.99 -7.15
N TYR A 156 7.70 -20.61 -8.29
CA TYR A 156 8.36 -20.26 -9.56
C TYR A 156 7.58 -19.26 -10.42
N ILE A 157 6.36 -18.88 -10.01
CA ILE A 157 5.56 -17.88 -10.73
C ILE A 157 5.89 -16.50 -10.19
N PRO A 158 6.36 -15.58 -11.06
CA PRO A 158 6.63 -14.19 -10.63
C PRO A 158 5.32 -13.42 -10.42
N GLU A 159 5.35 -12.54 -9.44
CA GLU A 159 4.23 -11.68 -9.06
C GLU A 159 4.70 -10.22 -8.95
N LEU A 160 3.90 -9.29 -9.40
CA LEU A 160 4.16 -7.86 -9.32
C LEU A 160 2.87 -7.06 -9.43
N GLY A 161 2.85 -5.85 -8.91
CA GLY A 161 1.74 -4.92 -9.06
C GLY A 161 1.38 -4.14 -7.80
N ALA A 162 1.04 -2.86 -7.97
CA ALA A 162 0.51 -2.01 -6.89
C ALA A 162 -0.93 -2.37 -6.51
N SER A 163 -1.57 -3.24 -7.26
CA SER A 163 -3.00 -3.52 -7.15
C SER A 163 -3.41 -4.10 -5.79
N GLY A 164 -2.56 -4.91 -5.15
CA GLY A 164 -2.82 -5.39 -3.79
C GLY A 164 -2.98 -4.25 -2.78
N ALA A 165 -2.09 -3.25 -2.81
CA ALA A 165 -2.21 -2.06 -1.98
C ALA A 165 -3.45 -1.23 -2.34
N ILE A 166 -3.76 -1.09 -3.64
CA ILE A 166 -4.93 -0.34 -4.11
C ILE A 166 -6.23 -1.02 -3.68
N PHE A 167 -6.33 -2.35 -3.77
CA PHE A 167 -7.46 -3.09 -3.20
C PHE A 167 -7.59 -2.88 -1.69
N GLY A 168 -6.46 -2.79 -0.98
CA GLY A 168 -6.44 -2.41 0.43
C GLY A 168 -6.99 -1.01 0.68
N LEU A 169 -6.63 -0.03 -0.14
CA LEU A 169 -7.19 1.32 -0.07
C LEU A 169 -8.71 1.32 -0.36
N PHE A 170 -9.17 0.56 -1.35
CA PHE A 170 -10.61 0.38 -1.61
C PHE A 170 -11.33 -0.22 -0.40
N GLY A 171 -10.78 -1.28 0.20
CA GLY A 171 -11.34 -1.89 1.41
C GLY A 171 -11.42 -0.92 2.59
N ALA A 172 -10.36 -0.17 2.84
CA ALA A 172 -10.32 0.86 3.88
C ALA A 172 -11.33 1.98 3.60
N LEU A 173 -11.40 2.48 2.35
CA LEU A 173 -12.31 3.55 1.96
C LEU A 173 -13.78 3.11 2.05
N LEU A 174 -14.10 1.86 1.71
CA LEU A 174 -15.43 1.28 1.88
C LEU A 174 -15.88 1.35 3.35
N ILE A 175 -15.02 0.93 4.27
CA ILE A 175 -15.33 0.92 5.72
C ILE A 175 -15.40 2.34 6.28
N VAL A 176 -14.44 3.19 5.93
CA VAL A 176 -14.40 4.60 6.34
C VAL A 176 -15.62 5.34 5.81
N GLY A 177 -15.98 5.15 4.54
CA GLY A 177 -17.17 5.73 3.92
C GLY A 177 -18.45 5.29 4.63
N ARG A 178 -18.59 3.99 4.94
CA ARG A 178 -19.71 3.46 5.72
C ARG A 178 -19.79 4.11 7.11
N LYS A 179 -18.66 4.26 7.81
CA LYS A 179 -18.61 4.92 9.12
C LYS A 179 -19.05 6.38 9.06
N LEU A 180 -18.72 7.08 7.97
CA LEU A 180 -19.09 8.48 7.76
C LEU A 180 -20.46 8.66 7.10
N ARG A 181 -21.18 7.56 6.83
CA ARG A 181 -22.48 7.54 6.13
C ARG A 181 -22.42 8.16 4.73
N LEU A 182 -21.29 8.01 4.05
CA LEU A 182 -21.12 8.42 2.66
C LEU A 182 -21.78 7.40 1.72
N ASN A 183 -22.05 7.81 0.49
CA ASN A 183 -22.49 6.86 -0.55
C ASN A 183 -21.30 5.94 -0.92
N ILE A 184 -21.39 4.67 -0.51
CA ILE A 184 -20.37 3.65 -0.77
C ILE A 184 -20.63 2.82 -2.03
N GLN A 185 -21.78 3.01 -2.70
CA GLN A 185 -22.14 2.23 -3.89
C GLN A 185 -21.08 2.30 -5.01
N PRO A 186 -20.53 3.47 -5.37
CA PRO A 186 -19.49 3.53 -6.41
C PRO A 186 -18.26 2.73 -6.05
N ILE A 187 -17.84 2.77 -4.76
CA ILE A 187 -16.67 2.03 -4.27
C ILE A 187 -16.94 0.52 -4.32
N ALA A 188 -18.10 0.09 -3.82
CA ALA A 188 -18.50 -1.31 -3.82
C ALA A 188 -18.61 -1.86 -5.26
N LEU A 189 -19.18 -1.10 -6.18
CA LEU A 189 -19.27 -1.46 -7.59
C LEU A 189 -17.86 -1.57 -8.22
N THR A 190 -16.97 -0.62 -7.95
CA THR A 190 -15.59 -0.66 -8.44
C THR A 190 -14.86 -1.91 -7.92
N ILE A 191 -14.99 -2.23 -6.64
CA ILE A 191 -14.41 -3.46 -6.06
C ILE A 191 -15.00 -4.68 -6.78
N GLY A 192 -16.32 -4.76 -6.93
CA GLY A 192 -16.99 -5.89 -7.58
C GLY A 192 -16.53 -6.10 -9.02
N LEU A 193 -16.50 -5.04 -9.83
CA LEU A 193 -16.04 -5.10 -11.22
C LEU A 193 -14.56 -5.53 -11.31
N ASN A 194 -13.70 -4.97 -10.45
CA ASN A 194 -12.29 -5.36 -10.43
C ASN A 194 -12.10 -6.82 -9.98
N LEU A 195 -12.92 -7.33 -9.06
CA LEU A 195 -12.88 -8.75 -8.68
C LEU A 195 -13.36 -9.64 -9.83
N VAL A 196 -14.41 -9.26 -10.57
CA VAL A 196 -14.84 -9.99 -11.76
C VAL A 196 -13.69 -10.06 -12.77
N LEU A 197 -13.02 -8.95 -13.08
CA LEU A 197 -11.84 -8.94 -13.97
C LEU A 197 -10.72 -9.82 -13.42
N THR A 198 -10.44 -9.74 -12.12
CA THR A 198 -9.41 -10.55 -11.44
C THR A 198 -9.60 -12.04 -11.65
N PHE A 199 -10.83 -12.53 -11.53
CA PHE A 199 -11.11 -13.96 -11.68
C PHE A 199 -11.38 -14.39 -13.14
N SER A 200 -11.62 -13.43 -14.04
CA SER A 200 -11.90 -13.71 -15.45
C SER A 200 -10.66 -13.68 -16.33
N MET A 201 -9.60 -12.99 -15.91
CA MET A 201 -8.37 -12.80 -16.68
C MET A 201 -7.22 -13.62 -16.08
N SER A 202 -6.59 -14.46 -16.90
CA SER A 202 -5.34 -15.13 -16.52
C SER A 202 -4.20 -14.09 -16.36
N GLY A 203 -3.30 -14.35 -15.43
CA GLY A 203 -2.15 -13.45 -15.16
C GLY A 203 -2.42 -12.35 -14.13
N ILE A 204 -3.66 -12.20 -13.64
CA ILE A 204 -3.96 -11.30 -12.54
C ILE A 204 -3.90 -12.06 -11.22
N SER A 205 -3.07 -11.60 -10.29
CA SER A 205 -2.93 -12.19 -8.95
C SER A 205 -4.16 -11.93 -8.08
N TRP A 206 -5.12 -12.86 -8.09
CA TRP A 206 -6.29 -12.77 -7.20
C TRP A 206 -5.88 -12.83 -5.72
N GLN A 207 -4.80 -13.52 -5.42
CA GLN A 207 -4.25 -13.65 -4.07
C GLN A 207 -3.82 -12.27 -3.54
N ALA A 208 -3.09 -11.52 -4.35
CA ALA A 208 -2.67 -10.17 -3.98
C ALA A 208 -3.88 -9.23 -3.76
N HIS A 209 -4.88 -9.31 -4.65
CA HIS A 209 -6.10 -8.48 -4.54
C HIS A 209 -6.91 -8.82 -3.29
N ILE A 210 -7.16 -10.10 -3.03
CA ILE A 210 -7.92 -10.54 -1.84
C ILE A 210 -7.14 -10.22 -0.57
N GLY A 211 -5.83 -10.50 -0.53
CA GLY A 211 -4.98 -10.19 0.63
C GLY A 211 -5.01 -8.72 1.00
N GLY A 212 -4.84 -7.84 0.01
CA GLY A 212 -4.92 -6.41 0.19
C GLY A 212 -6.31 -5.96 0.65
N LEU A 213 -7.37 -6.40 -0.02
CA LEU A 213 -8.75 -6.05 0.30
C LEU A 213 -9.14 -6.42 1.74
N VAL A 214 -8.88 -7.66 2.14
CA VAL A 214 -9.19 -8.17 3.49
C VAL A 214 -8.41 -7.39 4.55
N ALA A 215 -7.12 -7.18 4.34
CA ALA A 215 -6.30 -6.37 5.25
C ALA A 215 -6.80 -4.92 5.33
N GLY A 216 -7.19 -4.33 4.19
CA GLY A 216 -7.73 -2.98 4.13
C GLY A 216 -9.07 -2.83 4.84
N ILE A 217 -9.98 -3.79 4.69
CA ILE A 217 -11.24 -3.86 5.44
C ILE A 217 -10.93 -3.98 6.95
N GLY A 218 -10.04 -4.89 7.35
CA GLY A 218 -9.68 -5.12 8.75
C GLY A 218 -9.06 -3.89 9.41
N LEU A 219 -8.03 -3.29 8.81
CA LEU A 219 -7.42 -2.05 9.32
C LEU A 219 -8.39 -0.87 9.27
N GLY A 220 -9.16 -0.74 8.19
CA GLY A 220 -10.19 0.28 8.05
C GLY A 220 -11.22 0.19 9.18
N ALA A 221 -11.69 -1.01 9.52
CA ALA A 221 -12.61 -1.25 10.62
C ALA A 221 -11.97 -0.91 11.97
N ALA A 222 -10.78 -1.45 12.26
CA ALA A 222 -10.08 -1.17 13.50
C ALA A 222 -9.84 0.34 13.71
N TRP A 223 -9.51 1.08 12.64
CA TRP A 223 -9.18 2.51 12.74
C TRP A 223 -10.40 3.41 12.74
N ALA A 224 -11.43 3.10 11.93
CA ALA A 224 -12.64 3.92 11.82
C ALA A 224 -13.54 3.81 13.06
N TYR A 225 -13.59 2.64 13.70
CA TYR A 225 -14.44 2.40 14.86
C TYR A 225 -13.72 2.56 16.21
N ALA A 226 -12.41 2.86 16.20
CA ALA A 226 -11.64 3.10 17.41
C ALA A 226 -12.21 4.26 18.24
N PRO A 227 -12.47 4.07 19.55
CA PRO A 227 -12.88 5.14 20.45
C PRO A 227 -11.83 6.27 20.48
N ARG A 228 -12.29 7.53 20.52
CA ARG A 228 -11.39 8.70 20.45
C ARG A 228 -10.21 8.65 21.43
N PRO A 229 -10.39 8.28 22.73
CA PRO A 229 -9.28 8.25 23.70
C PRO A 229 -8.22 7.19 23.35
N GLN A 230 -8.61 6.05 22.81
CA GLN A 230 -7.74 4.90 22.53
C GLN A 230 -7.35 4.78 21.07
N ARG A 231 -7.78 5.71 20.21
CA ARG A 231 -7.67 5.62 18.76
C ARG A 231 -6.24 5.33 18.28
N THR A 232 -5.27 6.09 18.74
CA THR A 232 -3.87 5.92 18.32
C THR A 232 -3.31 4.57 18.77
N ALA A 233 -3.62 4.14 19.99
CA ALA A 233 -3.19 2.84 20.50
C ALA A 233 -3.78 1.68 19.68
N ILE A 234 -5.08 1.72 19.36
CA ILE A 234 -5.74 0.70 18.53
C ILE A 234 -5.16 0.69 17.11
N GLN A 235 -4.92 1.86 16.52
CA GLN A 235 -4.31 1.98 15.20
C GLN A 235 -2.92 1.35 15.16
N ILE A 236 -2.09 1.62 16.15
CA ILE A 236 -0.74 1.04 16.25
C ILE A 236 -0.85 -0.48 16.51
N ALA A 237 -1.65 -0.89 17.51
CA ALA A 237 -1.79 -2.29 17.88
C ALA A 237 -2.29 -3.16 16.71
N SER A 238 -3.32 -2.70 15.97
CA SER A 238 -3.83 -3.43 14.81
C SER A 238 -2.82 -3.49 13.65
N SER A 239 -2.04 -2.43 13.45
CA SER A 239 -0.96 -2.41 12.46
C SER A 239 0.16 -3.40 12.82
N VAL A 240 0.58 -3.41 14.08
CA VAL A 240 1.61 -4.34 14.59
C VAL A 240 1.10 -5.77 14.54
N ALA A 241 -0.16 -6.01 14.93
CA ALA A 241 -0.77 -7.34 14.88
C ALA A 241 -0.82 -7.88 13.44
N LEU A 242 -1.22 -7.04 12.46
CA LEU A 242 -1.18 -7.44 11.05
C LEU A 242 0.26 -7.72 10.60
N ALA A 243 1.21 -6.85 10.89
CA ALA A 243 2.61 -7.06 10.52
C ALA A 243 3.17 -8.36 11.12
N ALA A 244 2.89 -8.64 12.39
CA ALA A 244 3.30 -9.88 13.05
C ALA A 244 2.67 -11.11 12.39
N LEU A 245 1.38 -11.07 12.05
CA LEU A 245 0.71 -12.14 11.30
C LEU A 245 1.40 -12.39 9.95
N LEU A 246 1.70 -11.33 9.19
CA LEU A 246 2.37 -11.46 7.89
C LEU A 246 3.76 -12.09 8.04
N VAL A 247 4.53 -11.68 9.05
CA VAL A 247 5.84 -12.29 9.35
C VAL A 247 5.71 -13.79 9.65
N VAL A 248 4.74 -14.17 10.49
CA VAL A 248 4.49 -15.59 10.79
C VAL A 248 4.14 -16.37 9.52
N MET A 249 3.27 -15.83 8.66
CA MET A 249 2.90 -16.46 7.38
C MET A 249 4.12 -16.65 6.47
N VAL A 250 5.00 -15.65 6.38
CA VAL A 250 6.25 -15.74 5.60
C VAL A 250 7.16 -16.83 6.17
N ILE A 251 7.38 -16.87 7.49
CA ILE A 251 8.24 -17.87 8.12
C ILE A 251 7.71 -19.28 7.86
N LEU A 252 6.40 -19.51 8.07
CA LEU A 252 5.79 -20.83 7.86
C LEU A 252 5.89 -21.27 6.39
N ARG A 253 5.63 -20.35 5.46
CA ARG A 253 5.74 -20.67 4.02
C ARG A 253 7.19 -20.95 3.61
N THR A 254 8.13 -20.14 4.08
CA THR A 254 9.57 -20.34 3.82
C THR A 254 10.01 -21.70 4.34
N HIS A 255 9.65 -22.04 5.58
CA HIS A 255 9.98 -23.36 6.15
C HIS A 255 9.44 -24.52 5.31
N ASN A 256 8.18 -24.40 4.83
CA ASN A 256 7.59 -25.43 3.97
C ASN A 256 8.25 -25.55 2.57
N LEU A 257 8.95 -24.53 2.12
CA LEU A 257 9.63 -24.55 0.82
C LEU A 257 11.10 -25.00 0.90
N THR A 258 11.70 -24.89 2.07
CA THR A 258 13.16 -25.15 2.28
C THR A 258 13.46 -26.34 3.19
N GLY A 259 12.49 -26.80 3.99
CA GLY A 259 12.56 -27.97 4.88
C GLY A 259 12.00 -29.17 4.23
#